data_eea77ee030cbe4e0738d6020f0126da9
#
_entry.id   eea77ee030cbe4e0738d6020f0126da9
#
_cell.length_a   1.000
_cell.length_b   1.000
_cell.length_c   1.000
_cell.angle_alpha   90.00
_cell.angle_beta   90.00
_cell.angle_gamma   90.00
#
_symmetry.space_group_name_H-M   'P 1'
#
loop_
_entity.id
_entity.type
_entity.pdbx_description
1 polymer ?
#
loop_
_entity_poly.entity_id
_entity_poly.type
_entity_poly.pdbx_seq_one_letter_code
_entity_poly.pdbx_strand_id
1 'polypeptide(L)'
;MPRDAELTKTFFPPELIEKLEDFFDMVYLPGNKSATTEDFLKYAKGCDAVITGWGHPVISSDMISATKIKLIAHTGGTVGSLVAPDVYDSGVKVISGNRLFAESVAEGVIAYMLMGRRKLPHLVNSVREGGWHLQTTHPTKGLLGETVGLVGFGTITRALIEMLQAFNVKIMLYSSHLPSEEYCKKYNVTTASINDIFSKCKIVSIHSAMNERTRGMIGKEQFDLLCDGALFINTARGKIIKEEEMIDALKENRFDAVLDVYCSEPLEIDSPLRTLDNVYPMPHVAGPTFDKRPRIADAIIDNILKFERGEEMELEISKCAAARMTVVG
;
A
#
# COMPACT_ATOMS: atom_id res chain seq x y z
N MET A 1 2.53 -18.62 8.85
CA MET A 1 1.60 -17.76 9.66
C MET A 1 0.98 -18.56 10.78
N PRO A 2 0.63 -17.94 11.93
CA PRO A 2 -0.16 -18.62 12.95
C PRO A 2 -1.58 -18.89 12.40
N ARG A 3 -2.01 -20.16 12.41
CA ARG A 3 -3.32 -20.57 11.88
C ARG A 3 -4.49 -19.84 12.54
N ASP A 4 -4.40 -19.67 13.86
CA ASP A 4 -5.52 -19.17 14.68
C ASP A 4 -5.56 -17.63 14.80
N ALA A 5 -4.61 -16.91 14.23
CA ALA A 5 -4.64 -15.45 14.24
C ALA A 5 -5.82 -14.92 13.40
N GLU A 6 -6.57 -13.98 13.95
CA GLU A 6 -7.76 -13.42 13.29
C GLU A 6 -7.44 -12.86 11.89
N LEU A 7 -6.29 -12.19 11.73
CA LEU A 7 -5.87 -11.70 10.42
C LEU A 7 -5.65 -12.86 9.43
N THR A 8 -5.05 -13.98 9.86
CA THR A 8 -4.85 -15.15 9.01
C THR A 8 -6.19 -15.71 8.52
N LYS A 9 -7.17 -15.84 9.40
CA LYS A 9 -8.52 -16.34 9.04
C LYS A 9 -9.20 -15.48 7.99
N THR A 10 -8.90 -14.17 7.93
CA THR A 10 -9.48 -13.31 6.91
C THR A 10 -8.89 -13.55 5.50
N PHE A 11 -7.67 -14.06 5.42
CA PHE A 11 -7.03 -14.43 4.15
C PHE A 11 -7.30 -15.89 3.77
N PHE A 12 -7.33 -16.78 4.76
CA PHE A 12 -7.51 -18.22 4.59
C PHE A 12 -8.80 -18.68 5.31
N PRO A 13 -9.96 -18.44 4.71
CA PRO A 13 -11.21 -19.03 5.20
C PRO A 13 -11.14 -20.57 5.07
N PRO A 14 -12.06 -21.33 5.73
CA PRO A 14 -11.99 -22.80 5.81
C PRO A 14 -11.77 -23.48 4.46
N GLU A 15 -12.44 -23.04 3.41
CA GLU A 15 -12.35 -23.61 2.07
C GLU A 15 -10.94 -23.47 1.44
N LEU A 16 -10.19 -22.41 1.76
CA LEU A 16 -8.81 -22.26 1.29
C LEU A 16 -7.80 -23.04 2.15
N ILE A 17 -8.12 -23.27 3.43
CA ILE A 17 -7.37 -24.19 4.27
C ILE A 17 -7.54 -25.62 3.77
N GLU A 18 -8.76 -26.05 3.49
CA GLU A 18 -9.03 -27.36 2.88
C GLU A 18 -8.29 -27.53 1.56
N LYS A 19 -8.34 -26.53 0.67
CA LYS A 19 -7.56 -26.52 -0.60
C LYS A 19 -6.07 -26.71 -0.35
N LEU A 20 -5.49 -26.07 0.67
CA LEU A 20 -4.08 -26.28 1.01
C LEU A 20 -3.80 -27.69 1.51
N GLU A 21 -4.64 -28.19 2.40
CA GLU A 21 -4.48 -29.51 3.03
C GLU A 21 -4.73 -30.66 2.01
N ASP A 22 -5.50 -30.43 0.95
CA ASP A 22 -5.72 -31.39 -0.14
C ASP A 22 -4.49 -31.59 -1.03
N PHE A 23 -3.66 -30.54 -1.18
CA PHE A 23 -2.50 -30.54 -2.08
C PHE A 23 -1.16 -30.67 -1.35
N PHE A 24 -1.07 -30.31 -0.06
CA PHE A 24 0.20 -30.18 0.66
C PHE A 24 0.15 -30.77 2.08
N ASP A 25 1.27 -31.35 2.51
CA ASP A 25 1.49 -31.73 3.90
C ASP A 25 1.76 -30.48 4.73
N MET A 26 0.72 -29.95 5.36
CA MET A 26 0.76 -28.65 6.04
C MET A 26 1.34 -28.74 7.44
N VAL A 27 2.32 -27.87 7.73
CA VAL A 27 2.84 -27.64 9.09
C VAL A 27 2.43 -26.24 9.56
N TYR A 28 1.66 -26.19 10.63
CA TYR A 28 1.13 -24.93 11.17
C TYR A 28 1.94 -24.44 12.38
N LEU A 29 2.18 -23.11 12.42
CA LEU A 29 2.65 -22.45 13.64
C LEU A 29 1.50 -22.43 14.65
N PRO A 30 1.66 -23.00 15.86
CA PRO A 30 0.61 -23.04 16.87
C PRO A 30 0.34 -21.65 17.47
N GLY A 31 -0.90 -21.42 17.88
CA GLY A 31 -1.34 -20.20 18.56
C GLY A 31 -1.60 -19.02 17.60
N ASN A 32 -1.65 -17.82 18.17
CA ASN A 32 -2.04 -16.58 17.48
C ASN A 32 -0.95 -15.49 17.46
N LYS A 33 0.24 -15.81 17.95
CA LYS A 33 1.36 -14.86 18.02
C LYS A 33 2.20 -14.88 16.74
N SER A 34 2.85 -13.76 16.46
CA SER A 34 3.85 -13.65 15.40
C SER A 34 4.98 -14.67 15.60
N ALA A 35 5.49 -15.22 14.50
CA ALA A 35 6.61 -16.16 14.52
C ALA A 35 7.90 -15.47 14.97
N THR A 36 8.67 -16.15 15.81
CA THR A 36 10.07 -15.79 16.11
C THR A 36 11.02 -16.46 15.12
N THR A 37 12.29 -16.07 15.13
CA THR A 37 13.34 -16.79 14.36
C THR A 37 13.45 -18.25 14.76
N GLU A 38 13.31 -18.55 16.06
CA GLU A 38 13.33 -19.92 16.57
C GLU A 38 12.13 -20.72 16.06
N ASP A 39 10.95 -20.13 16.08
CA ASP A 39 9.74 -20.75 15.53
C ASP A 39 9.90 -21.06 14.02
N PHE A 40 10.46 -20.11 13.27
CA PHE A 40 10.72 -20.32 11.85
C PHE A 40 11.66 -21.51 11.64
N LEU A 41 12.79 -21.54 12.32
CA LEU A 41 13.78 -22.62 12.21
C LEU A 41 13.19 -23.98 12.62
N LYS A 42 12.31 -24.01 13.61
CA LYS A 42 11.67 -25.23 14.11
C LYS A 42 10.60 -25.77 13.15
N TYR A 43 9.65 -24.91 12.74
CA TYR A 43 8.47 -25.34 12.02
C TYR A 43 8.67 -25.38 10.49
N ALA A 44 9.63 -24.62 9.94
CA ALA A 44 9.94 -24.65 8.52
C ALA A 44 10.98 -25.74 8.15
N LYS A 45 11.56 -26.42 9.14
CA LYS A 45 12.55 -27.48 8.89
C LYS A 45 11.91 -28.67 8.17
N GLY A 46 12.42 -28.97 6.98
CA GLY A 46 11.93 -30.07 6.15
C GLY A 46 10.73 -29.71 5.27
N CYS A 47 10.28 -28.44 5.30
CA CYS A 47 9.29 -27.94 4.36
C CYS A 47 9.97 -27.44 3.06
N ASP A 48 9.32 -27.58 1.92
CA ASP A 48 9.79 -27.04 0.65
C ASP A 48 9.40 -25.57 0.47
N ALA A 49 8.27 -25.16 1.03
CA ALA A 49 7.75 -23.80 0.96
C ALA A 49 7.31 -23.27 2.31
N VAL A 50 7.32 -21.95 2.48
CA VAL A 50 6.75 -21.27 3.65
C VAL A 50 5.76 -20.18 3.23
N ILE A 51 4.56 -20.19 3.83
CA ILE A 51 3.58 -19.12 3.69
C ILE A 51 3.78 -18.15 4.85
N THR A 52 4.02 -16.87 4.53
CA THR A 52 4.25 -15.81 5.51
C THR A 52 3.19 -14.71 5.41
N GLY A 53 3.01 -13.98 6.51
CA GLY A 53 2.17 -12.78 6.61
C GLY A 53 2.92 -11.70 7.38
N TRP A 54 2.20 -10.81 8.04
CA TRP A 54 2.83 -9.79 8.89
C TRP A 54 3.35 -10.41 10.19
N GLY A 55 4.43 -9.79 10.73
CA GLY A 55 4.98 -10.15 12.03
C GLY A 55 5.86 -11.39 12.04
N HIS A 56 6.33 -11.88 10.89
CA HIS A 56 7.39 -12.88 10.86
C HIS A 56 8.79 -12.22 10.93
N PRO A 57 9.84 -12.94 11.36
CA PRO A 57 11.20 -12.40 11.38
C PRO A 57 11.71 -12.15 9.96
N VAL A 58 12.72 -11.29 9.82
CA VAL A 58 13.44 -11.15 8.54
C VAL A 58 14.07 -12.48 8.17
N ILE A 59 13.69 -13.02 7.02
CA ILE A 59 14.23 -14.30 6.53
C ILE A 59 15.61 -14.04 5.91
N SER A 60 16.65 -14.68 6.49
CA SER A 60 18.04 -14.58 6.04
C SER A 60 18.49 -15.84 5.29
N SER A 61 19.62 -15.74 4.59
CA SER A 61 20.25 -16.88 3.93
C SER A 61 20.65 -17.99 4.90
N ASP A 62 21.02 -17.64 6.15
CA ASP A 62 21.30 -18.63 7.20
C ASP A 62 20.07 -19.45 7.57
N MET A 63 18.90 -18.78 7.68
CA MET A 63 17.64 -19.47 7.94
C MET A 63 17.24 -20.39 6.78
N ILE A 64 17.47 -19.98 5.55
CA ILE A 64 17.25 -20.82 4.36
C ILE A 64 18.17 -22.03 4.35
N SER A 65 19.46 -21.83 4.64
CA SER A 65 20.44 -22.92 4.67
C SER A 65 20.09 -23.96 5.75
N ALA A 66 19.58 -23.52 6.91
CA ALA A 66 19.18 -24.39 8.01
C ALA A 66 17.88 -25.17 7.74
N THR A 67 16.94 -24.60 6.99
CA THR A 67 15.60 -25.18 6.74
C THR A 67 15.49 -25.86 5.39
N LYS A 68 16.29 -25.45 4.40
CA LYS A 68 16.28 -25.89 3.00
C LYS A 68 15.01 -25.51 2.23
N ILE A 69 14.34 -24.44 2.63
CA ILE A 69 13.18 -23.88 1.92
C ILE A 69 13.58 -23.47 0.51
N LYS A 70 12.72 -23.74 -0.46
CA LYS A 70 12.88 -23.41 -1.87
C LYS A 70 11.96 -22.28 -2.34
N LEU A 71 10.83 -22.05 -1.62
CA LEU A 71 9.84 -21.03 -1.95
C LEU A 71 9.39 -20.26 -0.69
N ILE A 72 9.41 -18.93 -0.75
CA ILE A 72 8.80 -18.04 0.22
C ILE A 72 7.55 -17.43 -0.44
N ALA A 73 6.38 -17.70 0.14
CA ALA A 73 5.09 -17.20 -0.33
C ALA A 73 4.52 -16.19 0.67
N HIS A 74 4.62 -14.88 0.34
CA HIS A 74 4.18 -13.81 1.23
C HIS A 74 2.77 -13.33 0.86
N THR A 75 1.84 -13.39 1.79
CA THR A 75 0.46 -12.92 1.57
C THR A 75 0.31 -11.42 1.55
N GLY A 76 1.29 -10.68 2.06
CA GLY A 76 1.30 -9.21 2.04
C GLY A 76 1.84 -8.61 0.74
N GLY A 77 1.93 -7.28 0.71
CA GLY A 77 2.38 -6.54 -0.48
C GLY A 77 3.89 -6.45 -0.62
N THR A 78 4.61 -6.00 0.40
CA THR A 78 6.07 -5.78 0.34
C THR A 78 6.86 -6.93 0.92
N VAL A 79 7.94 -7.29 0.25
CA VAL A 79 8.95 -8.24 0.76
C VAL A 79 10.30 -7.58 1.01
N GLY A 80 10.44 -6.27 0.72
CA GLY A 80 11.72 -5.57 0.76
C GLY A 80 12.39 -5.51 2.14
N SER A 81 11.60 -5.58 3.22
CA SER A 81 12.09 -5.64 4.61
C SER A 81 11.89 -7.00 5.27
N LEU A 82 11.34 -7.97 4.55
CA LEU A 82 10.94 -9.27 5.10
C LEU A 82 11.83 -10.41 4.62
N VAL A 83 12.47 -10.24 3.47
CA VAL A 83 13.39 -11.19 2.86
C VAL A 83 14.71 -10.49 2.60
N ALA A 84 15.78 -10.97 3.23
CA ALA A 84 17.09 -10.39 3.05
C ALA A 84 17.59 -10.54 1.60
N PRO A 85 18.35 -9.56 1.07
CA PRO A 85 18.76 -9.57 -0.34
C PRO A 85 19.59 -10.79 -0.76
N ASP A 86 20.33 -11.39 0.14
CA ASP A 86 21.17 -12.57 -0.06
C ASP A 86 20.37 -13.88 -0.22
N VAL A 87 19.12 -13.90 0.26
CA VAL A 87 18.21 -15.04 0.05
C VAL A 87 17.96 -15.29 -1.44
N TYR A 88 17.84 -14.22 -2.25
CA TYR A 88 17.65 -14.34 -3.69
C TYR A 88 18.84 -14.99 -4.42
N ASP A 89 20.05 -14.85 -3.83
CA ASP A 89 21.28 -15.44 -4.41
C ASP A 89 21.40 -16.94 -4.09
N SER A 90 20.63 -17.47 -3.15
CA SER A 90 20.59 -18.88 -2.79
C SER A 90 19.70 -19.75 -3.70
N GLY A 91 19.06 -19.14 -4.70
CA GLY A 91 18.15 -19.84 -5.63
C GLY A 91 16.72 -20.02 -5.09
N VAL A 92 16.42 -19.49 -3.91
CA VAL A 92 15.07 -19.51 -3.35
C VAL A 92 14.16 -18.57 -4.16
N LYS A 93 12.98 -19.07 -4.50
CA LYS A 93 11.94 -18.26 -5.13
C LYS A 93 11.13 -17.50 -4.10
N VAL A 94 10.72 -16.29 -4.44
CA VAL A 94 9.89 -15.43 -3.59
C VAL A 94 8.67 -14.99 -4.38
N ILE A 95 7.48 -15.27 -3.87
CA ILE A 95 6.21 -14.76 -4.41
C ILE A 95 5.52 -13.86 -3.39
N SER A 96 4.71 -12.92 -3.85
CA SER A 96 4.01 -11.97 -2.98
C SER A 96 2.67 -11.55 -3.57
N GLY A 97 1.70 -11.27 -2.69
CA GLY A 97 0.41 -10.67 -3.03
C GLY A 97 0.48 -9.24 -3.59
N ASN A 98 1.66 -8.67 -3.79
CA ASN A 98 1.90 -7.26 -4.15
C ASN A 98 0.98 -6.72 -5.25
N ARG A 99 0.79 -7.47 -6.34
CA ARG A 99 -0.05 -7.04 -7.47
C ARG A 99 -1.51 -6.87 -7.05
N LEU A 100 -2.07 -7.85 -6.34
CA LEU A 100 -3.46 -7.82 -5.87
C LEU A 100 -3.68 -6.77 -4.78
N PHE A 101 -2.68 -6.56 -3.91
CA PHE A 101 -2.67 -5.44 -2.97
C PHE A 101 -2.71 -4.10 -3.70
N ALA A 102 -1.93 -3.94 -4.76
CA ALA A 102 -1.85 -2.71 -5.51
C ALA A 102 -3.20 -2.32 -6.15
N GLU A 103 -3.94 -3.29 -6.68
CA GLU A 103 -5.31 -3.08 -7.20
C GLU A 103 -6.23 -2.54 -6.10
N SER A 104 -6.21 -3.18 -4.92
CA SER A 104 -7.05 -2.76 -3.78
C SER A 104 -6.67 -1.38 -3.24
N VAL A 105 -5.38 -1.08 -3.11
CA VAL A 105 -4.93 0.25 -2.68
C VAL A 105 -5.32 1.31 -3.70
N ALA A 106 -5.22 1.04 -5.00
CA ALA A 106 -5.63 1.97 -6.05
C ALA A 106 -7.14 2.28 -5.98
N GLU A 107 -7.99 1.27 -5.74
CA GLU A 107 -9.42 1.43 -5.47
C GLU A 107 -9.66 2.32 -4.24
N GLY A 108 -8.97 2.05 -3.13
CA GLY A 108 -9.05 2.84 -1.90
C GLY A 108 -8.64 4.30 -2.11
N VAL A 109 -7.58 4.55 -2.90
CA VAL A 109 -7.14 5.91 -3.25
C VAL A 109 -8.22 6.66 -4.04
N ILE A 110 -8.90 6.01 -4.99
CA ILE A 110 -10.02 6.64 -5.72
C ILE A 110 -11.17 6.97 -4.77
N ALA A 111 -11.50 6.07 -3.85
CA ALA A 111 -12.49 6.34 -2.81
C ALA A 111 -12.11 7.57 -1.97
N TYR A 112 -10.84 7.70 -1.58
CA TYR A 112 -10.31 8.84 -0.83
C TYR A 112 -10.32 10.14 -1.66
N MET A 113 -9.99 10.07 -2.96
CA MET A 113 -10.12 11.20 -3.88
C MET A 113 -11.56 11.72 -3.92
N LEU A 114 -12.53 10.82 -4.10
CA LEU A 114 -13.95 11.18 -4.16
C LEU A 114 -14.47 11.66 -2.80
N MET A 115 -14.09 11.02 -1.71
CA MET A 115 -14.47 11.38 -0.35
C MET A 115 -14.00 12.80 0.00
N GLY A 116 -12.71 13.10 -0.19
CA GLY A 116 -12.12 14.39 0.12
C GLY A 116 -12.64 15.50 -0.78
N ARG A 117 -12.65 15.28 -2.11
CA ARG A 117 -13.13 16.29 -3.09
C ARG A 117 -14.61 16.64 -2.92
N ARG A 118 -15.43 15.67 -2.57
CA ARG A 118 -16.86 15.88 -2.33
C ARG A 118 -17.20 16.21 -0.89
N LYS A 119 -16.21 16.23 0.02
CA LYS A 119 -16.38 16.49 1.46
C LYS A 119 -17.47 15.61 2.10
N LEU A 120 -17.50 14.32 1.70
CA LEU A 120 -18.58 13.41 2.10
C LEU A 120 -18.76 13.28 3.62
N PRO A 121 -17.70 13.20 4.46
CA PRO A 121 -17.88 13.11 5.91
C PRO A 121 -18.59 14.35 6.48
N HIS A 122 -18.24 15.56 6.03
CA HIS A 122 -18.91 16.79 6.48
C HIS A 122 -20.39 16.83 6.09
N LEU A 123 -20.70 16.40 4.86
CA LEU A 123 -22.11 16.36 4.40
C LEU A 123 -22.93 15.37 5.22
N VAL A 124 -22.38 14.19 5.51
CA VAL A 124 -23.05 13.17 6.34
C VAL A 124 -23.28 13.69 7.76
N ASN A 125 -22.25 14.27 8.39
CA ASN A 125 -22.35 14.78 9.75
C ASN A 125 -23.35 15.93 9.85
N SER A 126 -23.33 16.84 8.89
CA SER A 126 -24.30 17.96 8.89
C SER A 126 -25.73 17.48 8.82
N VAL A 127 -26.06 16.49 7.99
CA VAL A 127 -27.43 15.96 7.92
C VAL A 127 -27.82 15.31 9.27
N ARG A 128 -26.90 14.59 9.90
CA ARG A 128 -27.12 13.99 11.24
C ARG A 128 -27.37 15.02 12.33
N GLU A 129 -26.78 16.22 12.19
CA GLU A 129 -26.93 17.36 13.10
C GLU A 129 -28.13 18.25 12.75
N GLY A 130 -28.97 17.86 11.77
CA GLY A 130 -30.17 18.59 11.34
C GLY A 130 -29.90 19.65 10.27
N GLY A 131 -28.69 19.76 9.73
CA GLY A 131 -28.36 20.66 8.62
C GLY A 131 -28.80 20.10 7.27
N TRP A 132 -28.88 21.02 6.27
CA TRP A 132 -29.26 20.64 4.90
C TRP A 132 -28.50 21.51 3.90
N HIS A 133 -28.46 22.20 3.22
CA HIS A 133 -27.91 23.14 2.25
C HIS A 133 -26.44 23.54 2.44
N LEU A 134 -25.51 22.58 2.50
CA LEU A 134 -24.09 22.87 2.76
C LEU A 134 -23.28 23.30 1.53
N GLN A 135 -23.85 23.26 0.32
CA GLN A 135 -23.09 23.56 -0.90
C GLN A 135 -22.53 24.99 -0.95
N THR A 136 -23.11 25.92 -0.20
CA THR A 136 -22.65 27.30 -0.11
C THR A 136 -21.55 27.51 0.92
N THR A 137 -21.51 26.68 1.96
CA THR A 137 -20.54 26.77 3.06
C THR A 137 -19.37 25.79 2.90
N HIS A 138 -19.59 24.67 2.21
CA HIS A 138 -18.59 23.64 1.93
C HIS A 138 -18.59 23.33 0.42
N PRO A 139 -17.87 24.11 -0.39
CA PRO A 139 -17.86 23.91 -1.84
C PRO A 139 -17.26 22.55 -2.18
N THR A 140 -18.12 21.66 -2.69
CA THR A 140 -17.71 20.35 -3.18
C THR A 140 -17.07 20.45 -4.56
N LYS A 141 -16.14 19.56 -4.86
CA LYS A 141 -15.44 19.50 -6.14
C LYS A 141 -15.51 18.08 -6.71
N GLY A 142 -15.37 17.93 -8.03
CA GLY A 142 -15.36 16.62 -8.70
C GLY A 142 -13.96 16.05 -8.89
N LEU A 143 -13.91 14.87 -9.50
CA LEU A 143 -12.68 14.23 -9.98
C LEU A 143 -12.61 14.27 -11.52
N LEU A 144 -13.75 14.30 -12.19
CA LEU A 144 -13.82 14.29 -13.67
C LEU A 144 -13.05 15.45 -14.30
N GLY A 145 -12.12 15.12 -15.19
CA GLY A 145 -11.32 16.08 -15.94
C GLY A 145 -10.26 16.84 -15.15
N GLU A 146 -10.08 16.52 -13.88
CA GLU A 146 -9.12 17.19 -12.99
C GLU A 146 -7.66 16.85 -13.30
N THR A 147 -6.74 17.64 -12.75
CA THR A 147 -5.31 17.35 -12.80
C THR A 147 -4.88 16.64 -11.53
N VAL A 148 -4.40 15.41 -11.68
CA VAL A 148 -3.94 14.54 -10.60
C VAL A 148 -2.43 14.39 -10.66
N GLY A 149 -1.76 14.73 -9.57
CA GLY A 149 -0.32 14.53 -9.38
C GLY A 149 -0.05 13.25 -8.61
N LEU A 150 0.79 12.39 -9.16
CA LEU A 150 1.20 11.12 -8.55
C LEU A 150 2.70 11.16 -8.25
N VAL A 151 3.08 10.86 -7.01
CA VAL A 151 4.47 10.85 -6.55
C VAL A 151 4.91 9.41 -6.29
N GLY A 152 5.70 8.86 -7.20
CA GLY A 152 6.14 7.45 -7.24
C GLY A 152 5.48 6.67 -8.38
N PHE A 153 6.23 5.73 -8.99
CA PHE A 153 5.75 4.91 -10.10
C PHE A 153 6.01 3.42 -9.82
N GLY A 154 5.24 2.88 -8.90
CA GLY A 154 5.22 1.46 -8.53
C GLY A 154 3.99 0.72 -9.05
N THR A 155 3.74 -0.45 -8.51
CA THR A 155 2.59 -1.31 -8.87
C THR A 155 1.25 -0.61 -8.58
N ILE A 156 1.14 0.06 -7.41
CA ILE A 156 -0.06 0.81 -7.03
C ILE A 156 -0.35 1.94 -8.02
N THR A 157 0.67 2.73 -8.37
CA THR A 157 0.50 3.86 -9.29
C THR A 157 0.06 3.39 -10.68
N ARG A 158 0.57 2.24 -11.15
CA ARG A 158 0.15 1.65 -12.44
C ARG A 158 -1.33 1.28 -12.43
N ALA A 159 -1.79 0.56 -11.40
CA ALA A 159 -3.20 0.20 -11.24
C ALA A 159 -4.07 1.47 -11.11
N LEU A 160 -3.63 2.46 -10.34
CA LEU A 160 -4.35 3.71 -10.16
C LEU A 160 -4.47 4.50 -11.46
N ILE A 161 -3.41 4.60 -12.26
CA ILE A 161 -3.44 5.28 -13.56
C ILE A 161 -4.46 4.61 -14.49
N GLU A 162 -4.50 3.28 -14.53
CA GLU A 162 -5.49 2.54 -15.33
C GLU A 162 -6.92 2.81 -14.89
N MET A 163 -7.20 2.76 -13.59
CA MET A 163 -8.54 3.03 -13.05
C MET A 163 -8.96 4.49 -13.25
N LEU A 164 -8.03 5.44 -13.15
CA LEU A 164 -8.30 6.87 -13.33
C LEU A 164 -8.70 7.26 -14.77
N GLN A 165 -8.44 6.40 -15.77
CA GLN A 165 -8.88 6.67 -17.15
C GLN A 165 -10.39 6.87 -17.26
N ALA A 166 -11.20 6.18 -16.43
CA ALA A 166 -12.65 6.36 -16.39
C ALA A 166 -13.08 7.77 -15.98
N PHE A 167 -12.22 8.55 -15.34
CA PHE A 167 -12.51 9.93 -14.91
C PHE A 167 -11.95 10.99 -15.86
N ASN A 168 -11.30 10.60 -16.95
CA ASN A 168 -10.70 11.51 -17.93
C ASN A 168 -9.80 12.58 -17.30
N VAL A 169 -9.01 12.20 -16.28
CA VAL A 169 -8.09 13.10 -15.57
C VAL A 169 -6.81 13.33 -16.38
N LYS A 170 -6.15 14.46 -16.13
CA LYS A 170 -4.79 14.72 -16.60
C LYS A 170 -3.82 14.27 -15.51
N ILE A 171 -2.86 13.41 -15.85
CA ILE A 171 -1.94 12.84 -14.86
C ILE A 171 -0.56 13.46 -15.00
N MET A 172 -0.06 14.06 -13.92
CA MET A 172 1.33 14.47 -13.77
C MET A 172 2.04 13.48 -12.85
N LEU A 173 3.22 12.99 -13.26
CA LEU A 173 3.92 11.93 -12.55
C LEU A 173 5.36 12.33 -12.22
N TYR A 174 5.73 12.23 -10.95
CA TYR A 174 7.11 12.26 -10.47
C TYR A 174 7.56 10.87 -10.05
N SER A 175 8.73 10.44 -10.52
CA SER A 175 9.39 9.21 -10.07
C SER A 175 10.85 9.21 -10.45
N SER A 176 11.70 8.54 -9.65
CA SER A 176 13.09 8.25 -10.01
C SER A 176 13.21 7.20 -11.15
N HIS A 177 12.13 6.47 -11.43
CA HIS A 177 12.04 5.49 -12.51
C HIS A 177 10.82 5.84 -13.35
N LEU A 178 11.06 6.49 -14.47
CA LEU A 178 10.00 6.95 -15.35
C LEU A 178 9.41 5.80 -16.19
N PRO A 179 8.12 5.89 -16.54
CA PRO A 179 7.51 5.00 -17.52
C PRO A 179 8.07 5.22 -18.93
N SER A 180 7.84 4.26 -19.84
CA SER A 180 8.16 4.45 -21.26
C SER A 180 7.30 5.56 -21.89
N GLU A 181 7.81 6.15 -22.99
CA GLU A 181 7.02 7.12 -23.75
C GLU A 181 5.70 6.55 -24.26
N GLU A 182 5.71 5.28 -24.68
CA GLU A 182 4.50 4.58 -25.11
C GLU A 182 3.46 4.50 -23.97
N TYR A 183 3.89 4.14 -22.75
CA TYR A 183 3.02 4.14 -21.58
C TYR A 183 2.46 5.53 -21.30
N CYS A 184 3.30 6.56 -21.35
CA CYS A 184 2.88 7.94 -21.14
C CYS A 184 1.83 8.38 -22.16
N LYS A 185 2.01 8.05 -23.43
CA LYS A 185 1.04 8.33 -24.50
C LYS A 185 -0.26 7.58 -24.31
N LYS A 186 -0.18 6.28 -23.99
CA LYS A 186 -1.35 5.41 -23.79
C LYS A 186 -2.29 5.92 -22.70
N TYR A 187 -1.72 6.38 -21.59
CA TYR A 187 -2.48 6.75 -20.39
C TYR A 187 -2.55 8.28 -20.14
N ASN A 188 -2.15 9.10 -21.10
CA ASN A 188 -2.12 10.56 -20.97
C ASN A 188 -1.35 11.04 -19.72
N VAL A 189 -0.16 10.48 -19.49
CA VAL A 189 0.72 10.81 -18.36
C VAL A 189 1.81 11.78 -18.82
N THR A 190 1.98 12.88 -18.07
CA THR A 190 3.10 13.83 -18.25
C THR A 190 4.05 13.70 -17.08
N THR A 191 5.34 13.50 -17.36
CA THR A 191 6.37 13.50 -16.31
C THR A 191 6.66 14.93 -15.85
N ALA A 192 6.86 15.11 -14.54
CA ALA A 192 7.02 16.43 -13.95
C ALA A 192 7.99 16.40 -12.76
N SER A 193 8.48 17.56 -12.34
CA SER A 193 9.16 17.72 -11.06
C SER A 193 8.16 17.61 -9.90
N ILE A 194 8.66 17.33 -8.69
CA ILE A 194 7.80 17.27 -7.51
C ILE A 194 7.13 18.63 -7.24
N ASN A 195 7.86 19.73 -7.43
CA ASN A 195 7.33 21.07 -7.22
C ASN A 195 6.29 21.45 -8.28
N ASP A 196 6.44 20.98 -9.53
CA ASP A 196 5.41 21.14 -10.56
C ASP A 196 4.11 20.40 -10.18
N ILE A 197 4.23 19.20 -9.61
CA ILE A 197 3.06 18.44 -9.14
C ILE A 197 2.32 19.21 -8.05
N PHE A 198 3.03 19.68 -7.04
CA PHE A 198 2.42 20.41 -5.92
C PHE A 198 1.83 21.76 -6.35
N SER A 199 2.45 22.46 -7.29
CA SER A 199 1.97 23.78 -7.76
C SER A 199 0.83 23.71 -8.79
N LYS A 200 0.74 22.63 -9.59
CA LYS A 200 -0.17 22.57 -10.75
C LYS A 200 -1.35 21.60 -10.57
N CYS A 201 -1.24 20.62 -9.66
CA CYS A 201 -2.26 19.59 -9.49
C CYS A 201 -3.30 19.99 -8.43
N LYS A 202 -4.55 19.64 -8.69
CA LYS A 202 -5.66 19.83 -7.73
C LYS A 202 -5.77 18.69 -6.74
N ILE A 203 -5.18 17.55 -7.06
CA ILE A 203 -5.09 16.36 -6.22
C ILE A 203 -3.65 15.89 -6.30
N VAL A 204 -3.01 15.68 -5.15
CA VAL A 204 -1.65 15.13 -5.05
C VAL A 204 -1.70 13.88 -4.21
N SER A 205 -1.23 12.75 -4.74
CA SER A 205 -1.24 11.46 -4.04
C SER A 205 0.14 10.83 -4.02
N ILE A 206 0.56 10.39 -2.83
CA ILE A 206 1.90 9.86 -2.56
C ILE A 206 1.87 8.32 -2.64
N HIS A 207 2.75 7.77 -3.49
CA HIS A 207 2.90 6.33 -3.74
C HIS A 207 4.37 5.88 -3.79
N SER A 208 5.29 6.72 -3.37
CA SER A 208 6.71 6.38 -3.30
C SER A 208 6.96 5.30 -2.26
N ALA A 209 7.87 4.37 -2.55
CA ALA A 209 8.40 3.47 -1.53
C ALA A 209 9.19 4.28 -0.49
N MET A 210 9.05 3.93 0.79
CA MET A 210 9.82 4.55 1.87
C MET A 210 11.22 3.93 1.92
N ASN A 211 12.23 4.78 1.79
CA ASN A 211 13.64 4.48 1.93
C ASN A 211 14.39 5.75 2.37
N GLU A 212 15.71 5.68 2.51
CA GLU A 212 16.50 6.83 2.96
C GLU A 212 16.36 8.09 2.07
N ARG A 213 16.17 7.91 0.75
CA ARG A 213 16.03 9.03 -0.19
C ARG A 213 14.65 9.68 -0.15
N THR A 214 13.63 8.91 0.21
CA THR A 214 12.24 9.37 0.24
C THR A 214 11.78 9.76 1.64
N ARG A 215 12.56 9.45 2.68
CA ARG A 215 12.29 9.87 4.05
C ARG A 215 12.28 11.39 4.15
N GLY A 216 11.15 11.97 4.59
CA GLY A 216 10.98 13.42 4.76
C GLY A 216 11.16 14.24 3.46
N MET A 217 10.95 13.63 2.30
CA MET A 217 11.12 14.34 1.02
C MET A 217 9.99 15.33 0.73
N ILE A 218 8.88 15.25 1.43
CA ILE A 218 7.77 16.19 1.35
C ILE A 218 7.72 16.99 2.65
N GLY A 219 7.80 18.30 2.55
CA GLY A 219 7.78 19.20 3.68
C GLY A 219 7.15 20.54 3.34
N LYS A 220 7.47 21.56 4.15
CA LYS A 220 6.89 22.91 4.05
C LYS A 220 6.96 23.47 2.63
N GLU A 221 8.11 23.34 1.95
CA GLU A 221 8.29 23.84 0.59
C GLU A 221 7.19 23.32 -0.36
N GLN A 222 6.88 22.02 -0.30
CA GLN A 222 5.88 21.41 -1.15
C GLN A 222 4.46 21.80 -0.72
N PHE A 223 4.17 21.85 0.58
CA PHE A 223 2.86 22.26 1.09
C PHE A 223 2.55 23.73 0.78
N ASP A 224 3.54 24.62 0.81
CA ASP A 224 3.38 26.03 0.42
C ASP A 224 3.00 26.20 -1.06
N LEU A 225 3.42 25.27 -1.92
CA LEU A 225 3.08 25.26 -3.35
C LEU A 225 1.66 24.78 -3.64
N LEU A 226 1.01 24.06 -2.72
CA LEU A 226 -0.36 23.57 -2.95
C LEU A 226 -1.32 24.74 -3.17
N CYS A 227 -2.13 24.65 -4.23
CA CYS A 227 -3.16 25.64 -4.49
C CYS A 227 -4.32 25.51 -3.47
N ASP A 228 -5.01 26.63 -3.23
CA ASP A 228 -6.16 26.65 -2.34
C ASP A 228 -7.24 25.65 -2.79
N GLY A 229 -7.72 24.88 -1.83
CA GLY A 229 -8.67 23.80 -2.00
C GLY A 229 -8.13 22.61 -2.79
N ALA A 230 -6.81 22.40 -2.82
CA ALA A 230 -6.21 21.14 -3.25
C ALA A 230 -6.56 20.01 -2.29
N LEU A 231 -6.37 18.77 -2.74
CA LEU A 231 -6.49 17.58 -1.93
C LEU A 231 -5.14 16.86 -1.91
N PHE A 232 -4.57 16.69 -0.72
CA PHE A 232 -3.36 15.89 -0.50
C PHE A 232 -3.74 14.51 0.02
N ILE A 233 -3.14 13.43 -0.50
CA ILE A 233 -3.42 12.05 -0.11
C ILE A 233 -2.12 11.32 0.17
N ASN A 234 -2.03 10.65 1.32
CA ASN A 234 -0.93 9.76 1.63
C ASN A 234 -1.43 8.37 2.05
N THR A 235 -1.23 7.40 1.17
CA THR A 235 -1.46 5.96 1.42
C THR A 235 -0.16 5.15 1.31
N ALA A 236 0.97 5.83 1.25
CA ALA A 236 2.28 5.20 1.12
C ALA A 236 2.91 4.89 2.49
N ARG A 237 3.57 5.87 3.11
CA ARG A 237 4.12 5.79 4.48
C ARG A 237 4.16 7.19 5.09
N GLY A 238 3.89 7.29 6.40
CA GLY A 238 3.93 8.58 7.12
C GLY A 238 5.31 9.24 7.05
N LYS A 239 6.37 8.50 7.25
CA LYS A 239 7.76 9.00 7.30
C LYS A 239 8.30 9.56 5.95
N ILE A 240 7.55 9.49 4.85
CA ILE A 240 7.86 10.20 3.60
C ILE A 240 7.61 11.70 3.77
N ILE A 241 6.71 12.04 4.68
CA ILE A 241 6.29 13.38 5.00
C ILE A 241 7.02 13.86 6.26
N LYS A 242 7.40 15.12 6.29
CA LYS A 242 7.74 15.81 7.53
C LYS A 242 6.44 16.21 8.21
N GLU A 243 5.97 15.36 9.11
CA GLU A 243 4.61 15.40 9.66
C GLU A 243 4.31 16.71 10.40
N GLU A 244 5.26 17.25 11.18
CA GLU A 244 5.09 18.53 11.87
C GLU A 244 4.91 19.69 10.88
N GLU A 245 5.71 19.73 9.80
CA GLU A 245 5.58 20.76 8.76
C GLU A 245 4.24 20.63 7.99
N MET A 246 3.73 19.41 7.82
CA MET A 246 2.39 19.17 7.26
C MET A 246 1.29 19.66 8.20
N ILE A 247 1.38 19.36 9.49
CA ILE A 247 0.41 19.80 10.50
C ILE A 247 0.33 21.33 10.51
N ASP A 248 1.46 22.02 10.48
CA ASP A 248 1.47 23.49 10.47
C ASP A 248 0.84 24.05 9.20
N ALA A 249 1.11 23.48 8.04
CA ALA A 249 0.47 23.87 6.78
C ALA A 249 -1.04 23.58 6.77
N LEU A 250 -1.50 22.48 7.38
CA LEU A 250 -2.92 22.14 7.50
C LEU A 250 -3.69 23.10 8.41
N LYS A 251 -3.06 23.64 9.46
CA LYS A 251 -3.66 24.67 10.34
C LYS A 251 -4.03 25.95 9.58
N GLU A 252 -3.36 26.25 8.45
CA GLU A 252 -3.71 27.38 7.58
C GLU A 252 -5.03 27.16 6.81
N ASN A 253 -5.57 25.94 6.81
CA ASN A 253 -6.84 25.54 6.19
C ASN A 253 -6.96 25.90 4.67
N ARG A 254 -5.83 25.86 3.94
CA ARG A 254 -5.80 26.15 2.49
C ARG A 254 -6.10 24.93 1.63
N PHE A 255 -5.82 23.74 2.13
CA PHE A 255 -6.03 22.47 1.42
C PHE A 255 -6.58 21.39 2.37
N ASP A 256 -7.15 20.34 1.79
CA ASP A 256 -7.64 19.18 2.53
C ASP A 256 -6.62 18.03 2.46
N ALA A 257 -6.59 17.17 3.49
CA ALA A 257 -5.76 15.96 3.48
C ALA A 257 -6.55 14.69 3.81
N VAL A 258 -6.32 13.61 3.06
CA VAL A 258 -6.71 12.24 3.43
C VAL A 258 -5.43 11.47 3.77
N LEU A 259 -5.32 11.06 5.01
CA LEU A 259 -4.13 10.41 5.54
C LEU A 259 -4.49 9.00 6.00
N ASP A 260 -3.93 7.99 5.35
CA ASP A 260 -4.12 6.58 5.73
C ASP A 260 -2.94 6.03 6.52
N VAL A 261 -1.82 6.78 6.56
CA VAL A 261 -0.57 6.39 7.20
C VAL A 261 0.06 7.58 7.95
N TYR A 262 0.81 7.29 9.03
CA TYR A 262 1.35 8.28 9.95
C TYR A 262 2.80 7.97 10.31
N CYS A 263 3.52 8.93 10.90
CA CYS A 263 4.87 8.71 11.40
C CYS A 263 4.90 7.74 12.58
N SER A 264 3.85 7.75 13.41
CA SER A 264 3.58 6.79 14.48
C SER A 264 2.22 6.13 14.24
N GLU A 265 2.17 4.80 14.26
CA GLU A 265 0.93 4.02 14.10
C GLU A 265 0.78 3.03 15.27
N PRO A 266 -0.35 3.01 15.96
CA PRO A 266 -1.57 3.84 15.76
C PRO A 266 -1.33 5.33 15.97
N LEU A 267 -2.09 6.19 15.23
CA LEU A 267 -2.04 7.64 15.40
C LEU A 267 -2.30 8.02 16.88
N GLU A 268 -1.42 8.82 17.46
CA GLU A 268 -1.47 9.23 18.86
C GLU A 268 -2.81 9.92 19.19
N ILE A 269 -3.30 9.70 20.42
CA ILE A 269 -4.63 10.15 20.83
C ILE A 269 -4.76 11.68 20.86
N ASP A 270 -3.67 12.36 21.13
CA ASP A 270 -3.56 13.83 21.22
C ASP A 270 -3.03 14.48 19.92
N SER A 271 -2.85 13.70 18.86
CA SER A 271 -2.40 14.23 17.57
C SER A 271 -3.38 15.27 17.02
N PRO A 272 -2.88 16.45 16.60
CA PRO A 272 -3.72 17.48 15.97
C PRO A 272 -4.45 16.99 14.71
N LEU A 273 -3.91 16.00 14.02
CA LEU A 273 -4.52 15.40 12.82
C LEU A 273 -5.90 14.78 13.08
N ARG A 274 -6.26 14.51 14.35
CA ARG A 274 -7.57 13.98 14.72
C ARG A 274 -8.67 15.05 14.78
N THR A 275 -8.29 16.31 14.92
CA THR A 275 -9.23 17.41 15.22
C THR A 275 -9.28 18.51 14.17
N LEU A 276 -8.37 18.50 13.20
CA LEU A 276 -8.38 19.44 12.09
C LEU A 276 -9.52 19.10 11.11
N ASP A 277 -10.42 20.05 10.85
CA ASP A 277 -11.62 19.84 10.00
C ASP A 277 -11.30 19.53 8.53
N ASN A 278 -10.13 19.95 8.05
CA ASN A 278 -9.64 19.68 6.70
C ASN A 278 -8.81 18.40 6.61
N VAL A 279 -8.79 17.57 7.66
CA VAL A 279 -8.10 16.27 7.68
C VAL A 279 -9.10 15.14 7.81
N TYR A 280 -8.95 14.13 6.96
CA TYR A 280 -9.70 12.87 6.98
C TYR A 280 -8.74 11.75 7.38
N PRO A 281 -8.58 11.48 8.69
CA PRO A 281 -7.67 10.45 9.17
C PRO A 281 -8.29 9.07 9.02
N MET A 282 -7.57 8.15 8.38
CA MET A 282 -7.96 6.76 8.15
C MET A 282 -6.99 5.82 8.88
N PRO A 283 -7.45 4.65 9.36
CA PRO A 283 -6.65 3.76 10.20
C PRO A 283 -5.86 2.72 9.39
N HIS A 284 -5.12 3.13 8.37
CA HIS A 284 -4.28 2.29 7.49
C HIS A 284 -5.10 1.17 6.82
N VAL A 285 -6.18 1.55 6.12
CA VAL A 285 -7.16 0.61 5.54
C VAL A 285 -7.34 0.74 4.02
N ALA A 286 -6.50 1.53 3.33
CA ALA A 286 -6.54 1.62 1.86
C ALA A 286 -6.24 0.29 1.16
N GLY A 287 -5.66 -0.68 1.88
CA GLY A 287 -5.34 -2.02 1.36
C GLY A 287 -6.57 -2.91 1.15
N PRO A 288 -6.36 -4.23 0.94
CA PRO A 288 -7.42 -5.17 0.61
C PRO A 288 -8.55 -5.20 1.64
N THR A 289 -9.76 -5.00 1.15
CA THR A 289 -11.00 -5.15 1.94
C THR A 289 -11.19 -6.59 2.38
N PHE A 290 -12.01 -6.80 3.41
CA PHE A 290 -12.21 -8.11 4.02
C PHE A 290 -12.62 -9.18 2.98
N ASP A 291 -13.52 -8.85 2.06
CA ASP A 291 -14.02 -9.73 1.00
C ASP A 291 -13.00 -10.01 -0.13
N LYS A 292 -11.92 -9.21 -0.24
CA LYS A 292 -10.88 -9.38 -1.28
C LYS A 292 -9.65 -10.13 -0.76
N ARG A 293 -9.48 -10.27 0.55
CA ARG A 293 -8.34 -11.00 1.14
C ARG A 293 -8.25 -12.48 0.71
N PRO A 294 -9.37 -13.24 0.65
CA PRO A 294 -9.31 -14.63 0.18
C PRO A 294 -8.80 -14.77 -1.26
N ARG A 295 -9.12 -13.83 -2.17
CA ARG A 295 -8.59 -13.83 -3.54
C ARG A 295 -7.06 -13.76 -3.57
N ILE A 296 -6.44 -13.06 -2.63
CA ILE A 296 -4.98 -12.96 -2.54
C ILE A 296 -4.40 -14.30 -2.09
N ALA A 297 -4.98 -14.91 -1.06
CA ALA A 297 -4.54 -16.21 -0.57
C ALA A 297 -4.72 -17.31 -1.64
N ASP A 298 -5.82 -17.30 -2.35
CA ASP A 298 -6.09 -18.25 -3.45
C ASP A 298 -5.04 -18.11 -4.56
N ALA A 299 -4.73 -16.88 -4.99
CA ALA A 299 -3.68 -16.64 -5.98
C ALA A 299 -2.27 -17.08 -5.49
N ILE A 300 -1.98 -16.93 -4.19
CA ILE A 300 -0.74 -17.44 -3.58
C ILE A 300 -0.71 -18.97 -3.65
N ILE A 301 -1.81 -19.66 -3.32
CA ILE A 301 -1.93 -21.12 -3.40
C ILE A 301 -1.69 -21.59 -4.83
N ASP A 302 -2.33 -20.97 -5.81
CA ASP A 302 -2.15 -21.31 -7.23
C ASP A 302 -0.71 -21.14 -7.69
N ASN A 303 -0.01 -20.10 -7.21
CA ASN A 303 1.41 -19.91 -7.53
C ASN A 303 2.32 -20.92 -6.81
N ILE A 304 1.97 -21.41 -5.62
CA ILE A 304 2.70 -22.51 -4.97
C ILE A 304 2.52 -23.80 -5.79
N LEU A 305 1.32 -24.09 -6.29
CA LEU A 305 1.05 -25.24 -7.17
C LEU A 305 1.82 -25.15 -8.50
N LYS A 306 1.95 -23.95 -9.09
CA LYS A 306 2.77 -23.73 -10.29
C LYS A 306 4.25 -23.96 -10.00
N PHE A 307 4.75 -23.48 -8.84
CA PHE A 307 6.13 -23.75 -8.43
C PHE A 307 6.42 -25.26 -8.37
N GLU A 308 5.52 -26.05 -7.78
CA GLU A 308 5.67 -27.50 -7.67
C GLU A 308 5.72 -28.20 -9.02
N ARG A 309 4.95 -27.69 -9.99
CA ARG A 309 4.93 -28.20 -11.36
C ARG A 309 6.05 -27.68 -12.23
N GLY A 310 6.89 -26.77 -11.73
CA GLY A 310 7.94 -26.12 -12.52
C GLY A 310 7.40 -25.12 -13.55
N GLU A 311 6.19 -24.62 -13.36
CA GLU A 311 5.53 -23.63 -14.22
C GLU A 311 5.92 -22.19 -13.82
N GLU A 312 5.68 -21.23 -14.73
CA GLU A 312 5.92 -19.81 -14.47
C GLU A 312 4.94 -19.25 -13.42
N MET A 313 5.48 -18.53 -12.43
CA MET A 313 4.70 -17.92 -11.35
C MET A 313 4.48 -16.43 -11.63
N GLU A 314 3.23 -16.00 -11.76
CA GLU A 314 2.89 -14.57 -12.02
C GLU A 314 3.16 -13.64 -10.84
N LEU A 315 3.27 -14.20 -9.64
CA LEU A 315 3.50 -13.44 -8.41
C LEU A 315 4.96 -13.46 -7.97
N GLU A 316 5.88 -13.95 -8.80
CA GLU A 316 7.31 -13.98 -8.49
C GLU A 316 7.88 -12.55 -8.38
N ILE A 317 8.65 -12.32 -7.32
CA ILE A 317 9.33 -11.06 -7.04
C ILE A 317 10.83 -11.27 -7.24
N SER A 318 11.40 -10.62 -8.24
CA SER A 318 12.85 -10.65 -8.45
C SER A 318 13.61 -9.84 -7.41
N LYS A 319 14.89 -10.15 -7.19
CA LYS A 319 15.80 -9.36 -6.33
C LYS A 319 15.76 -7.87 -6.63
N CYS A 320 15.78 -7.52 -7.93
CA CYS A 320 15.71 -6.12 -8.37
C CYS A 320 14.36 -5.45 -8.04
N ALA A 321 13.25 -6.19 -8.11
CA ALA A 321 11.94 -5.69 -7.72
C ALA A 321 11.85 -5.50 -6.21
N ALA A 322 12.30 -6.47 -5.41
CA ALA A 322 12.32 -6.40 -3.96
C ALA A 322 13.14 -5.20 -3.43
N ALA A 323 14.30 -4.94 -4.03
CA ALA A 323 15.16 -3.80 -3.68
C ALA A 323 14.50 -2.42 -3.87
N ARG A 324 13.43 -2.34 -4.66
CA ARG A 324 12.65 -1.11 -4.90
C ARG A 324 11.40 -1.00 -4.03
N MET A 325 11.10 -2.03 -3.26
CA MET A 325 9.95 -2.02 -2.35
C MET A 325 10.27 -1.24 -1.07
N THR A 326 9.22 -0.88 -0.33
CA THR A 326 9.36 -0.22 0.96
C THR A 326 10.19 -1.09 1.91
N VAL A 327 11.21 -0.46 2.48
CA VAL A 327 11.95 -1.00 3.62
C VAL A 327 11.31 -0.42 4.88
N VAL A 328 10.64 -1.27 5.65
CA VAL A 328 10.06 -0.86 6.95
C VAL A 328 11.22 -0.73 7.94
N GLY A 329 11.45 0.45 8.45
CA GLY A 329 12.43 0.76 9.48
C GLY A 329 11.82 1.69 10.51
#